data_fdd970d5ab8f59ba4f295d68dbd8975a
#
_entry.id   fdd970d5ab8f59ba4f295d68dbd8975a
#
_cell.length_a   1.000
_cell.length_b   1.000
_cell.length_c   1.000
_cell.angle_alpha   90.00
_cell.angle_beta   90.00
_cell.angle_gamma   90.00
#
_symmetry.space_group_name_H-M   'P 1'
#
loop_
_entity.id
_entity.type
_entity.pdbx_description
1 polymer ?
#
loop_
_entity_poly.entity_id
_entity_poly.type
_entity_poly.pdbx_seq_one_letter_code
_entity_poly.pdbx_strand_id
1 'polypeptide(L)'
;MNQVKLASLEMHGYKTFARQTSLEFPASTTAIVGPNGSGKSNVADAIRWVLGEQSYSLLRAKKTEDMIYIGSDQRARAGMASVSITFNNETNWLPIDYSEVVLTRRAYRDGTNEYLLNNQRVRLKDFHELLAKTGLSDRTYTIIGQGLVDMALSIKADERSKLFEEAAGIGLYRSRKEEALKRLETTQRNLERAMDIIDEIKPRLRSLEKQAARVGEYKKVQESLQEKLREWYGYHWFKAQEEIAKLKVELEEAEDASARVRYSSLDL
;
A
#
# COMPACT_ATOMS: atom_id res chain seq x y z
N MET A 1 -13.01 -5.52 44.92
CA MET A 1 -14.26 -4.93 44.40
C MET A 1 -14.16 -4.91 42.90
N ASN A 2 -15.09 -5.58 42.17
CA ASN A 2 -15.11 -5.50 40.72
C ASN A 2 -15.53 -4.07 40.33
N GLN A 3 -14.59 -3.26 39.87
CA GLN A 3 -14.89 -1.94 39.36
C GLN A 3 -15.74 -2.07 38.09
N VAL A 4 -16.81 -1.28 37.99
CA VAL A 4 -17.65 -1.18 36.79
C VAL A 4 -16.80 -0.60 35.68
N LYS A 5 -16.51 -1.39 34.67
CA LYS A 5 -15.68 -0.94 33.53
C LYS A 5 -16.45 -0.13 32.53
N LEU A 6 -17.72 -0.48 32.27
CA LEU A 6 -18.61 0.24 31.35
C LEU A 6 -19.33 1.34 32.13
N ALA A 7 -19.11 2.60 31.79
CA ALA A 7 -19.72 3.76 32.43
C ALA A 7 -21.00 4.21 31.71
N SER A 8 -20.97 4.43 30.42
CA SER A 8 -22.13 4.90 29.66
C SER A 8 -22.14 4.46 28.20
N LEU A 9 -23.32 4.50 27.60
CA LEU A 9 -23.55 4.33 26.17
C LEU A 9 -24.42 5.47 25.66
N GLU A 10 -23.92 6.21 24.69
CA GLU A 10 -24.64 7.27 24.01
C GLU A 10 -24.94 6.90 22.56
N MET A 11 -26.16 7.15 22.12
CA MET A 11 -26.64 6.88 20.77
C MET A 11 -27.33 8.10 20.20
N HIS A 12 -27.00 8.49 18.98
CA HIS A 12 -27.64 9.58 18.27
C HIS A 12 -27.85 9.23 16.79
N GLY A 13 -29.07 9.38 16.31
CA GLY A 13 -29.40 9.02 14.93
C GLY A 13 -29.20 7.53 14.58
N TYR A 14 -29.09 6.65 15.57
CA TYR A 14 -28.81 5.24 15.40
C TYR A 14 -30.10 4.40 15.39
N LYS A 15 -30.37 3.67 14.32
CA LYS A 15 -31.55 2.81 14.13
C LYS A 15 -32.86 3.48 14.59
N THR A 16 -33.40 3.08 15.75
CA THR A 16 -34.62 3.65 16.34
C THR A 16 -34.38 4.86 17.24
N PHE A 17 -33.14 5.15 17.58
CA PHE A 17 -32.77 6.26 18.46
C PHE A 17 -32.51 7.55 17.65
N ALA A 18 -33.58 8.26 17.32
CA ALA A 18 -33.51 9.49 16.54
C ALA A 18 -32.87 10.66 17.30
N ARG A 19 -33.10 10.75 18.62
CA ARG A 19 -32.50 11.76 19.51
C ARG A 19 -31.26 11.19 20.20
N GLN A 20 -30.44 12.06 20.72
CA GLN A 20 -29.38 11.67 21.64
C GLN A 20 -30.02 10.98 22.85
N THR A 21 -29.61 9.75 23.08
CA THR A 21 -30.06 8.90 24.17
C THR A 21 -28.83 8.41 24.90
N SER A 22 -28.72 8.69 26.19
CA SER A 22 -27.66 8.23 27.07
C SER A 22 -28.19 7.18 28.03
N LEU A 23 -27.44 6.09 28.18
CA LEU A 23 -27.68 5.04 29.15
C LEU A 23 -26.46 4.96 30.06
N GLU A 24 -26.66 5.15 31.34
CA GLU A 24 -25.62 5.02 32.37
C GLU A 24 -25.64 3.63 33.01
N PHE A 25 -24.47 3.10 33.35
CA PHE A 25 -24.28 1.80 33.96
C PHE A 25 -23.62 1.92 35.33
N PRO A 26 -24.35 2.40 36.34
CA PRO A 26 -23.77 2.72 37.65
C PRO A 26 -23.44 1.48 38.49
N ALA A 27 -23.95 0.32 38.12
CA ALA A 27 -23.80 -0.91 38.86
C ALA A 27 -23.11 -2.02 38.06
N SER A 28 -22.57 -3.01 38.75
CA SER A 28 -21.93 -4.18 38.12
C SER A 28 -22.90 -5.01 37.23
N THR A 29 -24.19 -4.91 37.50
CA THR A 29 -25.25 -5.54 36.70
C THR A 29 -26.36 -4.54 36.45
N THR A 30 -26.68 -4.29 35.20
CA THR A 30 -27.75 -3.39 34.76
C THR A 30 -28.72 -4.16 33.87
N ALA A 31 -30.03 -4.07 34.15
CA ALA A 31 -31.07 -4.66 33.32
C ALA A 31 -31.81 -3.58 32.51
N ILE A 32 -31.90 -3.79 31.20
CA ILE A 32 -32.65 -2.92 30.29
C ILE A 32 -33.98 -3.63 29.96
N VAL A 33 -35.08 -3.09 30.48
CA VAL A 33 -36.41 -3.66 30.34
C VAL A 33 -37.34 -2.75 29.53
N GLY A 34 -38.34 -3.33 28.88
CA GLY A 34 -39.31 -2.56 28.10
C GLY A 34 -40.15 -3.46 27.20
N PRO A 35 -41.24 -2.95 26.58
CA PRO A 35 -42.09 -3.71 25.67
C PRO A 35 -41.36 -4.13 24.39
N ASN A 36 -42.00 -5.03 23.60
CA ASN A 36 -41.46 -5.39 22.30
C ASN A 36 -41.47 -4.19 21.38
N GLY A 37 -40.39 -4.01 20.58
CA GLY A 37 -40.24 -2.87 19.68
C GLY A 37 -39.63 -1.61 20.34
N SER A 38 -39.43 -1.59 21.66
CA SER A 38 -38.85 -0.40 22.38
C SER A 38 -37.35 -0.12 22.08
N GLY A 39 -36.69 -0.94 21.28
CA GLY A 39 -35.29 -0.73 20.93
C GLY A 39 -34.26 -1.47 21.77
N LYS A 40 -34.66 -2.34 22.72
CA LYS A 40 -33.73 -3.10 23.58
C LYS A 40 -32.63 -3.82 22.78
N SER A 41 -33.04 -4.52 21.74
CA SER A 41 -32.07 -5.20 20.87
C SER A 41 -31.16 -4.25 20.10
N ASN A 42 -31.60 -3.01 19.82
CA ASN A 42 -30.78 -2.01 19.17
C ASN A 42 -29.70 -1.45 20.10
N VAL A 43 -29.92 -1.48 21.42
CA VAL A 43 -28.86 -1.15 22.40
C VAL A 43 -27.74 -2.18 22.34
N ALA A 44 -28.06 -3.49 22.31
CA ALA A 44 -27.05 -4.53 22.15
C ALA A 44 -26.31 -4.42 20.80
N ASP A 45 -27.03 -4.09 19.72
CA ASP A 45 -26.40 -3.84 18.42
C ASP A 45 -25.51 -2.59 18.42
N ALA A 46 -25.89 -1.55 19.15
CA ALA A 46 -25.09 -0.34 19.29
C ALA A 46 -23.74 -0.63 19.97
N ILE A 47 -23.76 -1.43 21.04
CA ILE A 47 -22.52 -1.86 21.71
C ILE A 47 -21.65 -2.69 20.76
N ARG A 48 -22.22 -3.66 20.04
CA ARG A 48 -21.47 -4.43 19.03
C ARG A 48 -20.88 -3.53 17.95
N TRP A 49 -21.68 -2.61 17.46
CA TRP A 49 -21.31 -1.74 16.37
C TRP A 49 -20.16 -0.82 16.76
N VAL A 50 -20.22 -0.17 17.93
CA VAL A 50 -19.16 0.72 18.42
C VAL A 50 -17.88 -0.04 18.77
N LEU A 51 -17.97 -1.30 19.19
CA LEU A 51 -16.82 -2.19 19.44
C LEU A 51 -16.20 -2.76 18.14
N GLY A 52 -16.63 -2.27 16.97
CA GLY A 52 -15.95 -2.57 15.72
C GLY A 52 -16.56 -3.70 14.89
N GLU A 53 -17.77 -4.19 15.23
CA GLU A 53 -18.46 -5.21 14.40
C GLU A 53 -18.66 -4.71 12.96
N GLN A 54 -18.23 -5.52 11.98
CA GLN A 54 -18.36 -5.25 10.55
C GLN A 54 -19.44 -6.10 9.88
N SER A 55 -19.87 -7.20 10.53
CA SER A 55 -20.89 -8.08 9.98
C SER A 55 -22.28 -7.45 10.09
N TYR A 56 -22.82 -7.05 8.96
CA TYR A 56 -24.18 -6.51 8.90
C TYR A 56 -25.24 -7.52 9.37
N SER A 57 -25.02 -8.81 9.15
CA SER A 57 -25.96 -9.85 9.60
C SER A 57 -26.08 -9.91 11.12
N LEU A 58 -24.95 -9.80 11.83
CA LEU A 58 -24.92 -9.74 13.29
C LEU A 58 -25.53 -8.44 13.84
N LEU A 59 -25.47 -7.37 13.07
CA LEU A 59 -26.08 -6.08 13.37
C LEU A 59 -27.53 -5.98 12.89
N ARG A 60 -28.11 -7.06 12.35
CA ARG A 60 -29.45 -7.08 11.79
C ARG A 60 -29.69 -5.96 10.76
N ALA A 61 -28.76 -5.81 9.84
CA ALA A 61 -28.71 -4.81 8.80
C ALA A 61 -28.25 -5.41 7.47
N LYS A 62 -28.32 -4.66 6.38
CA LYS A 62 -27.81 -5.05 5.06
C LYS A 62 -26.67 -4.16 4.61
N LYS A 63 -26.65 -2.91 5.05
CA LYS A 63 -25.67 -1.89 4.67
C LYS A 63 -25.46 -0.85 5.78
N THR A 64 -24.44 -0.02 5.64
CA THR A 64 -24.11 1.04 6.60
C THR A 64 -25.28 2.00 6.87
N GLU A 65 -26.04 2.34 5.84
CA GLU A 65 -27.17 3.26 5.96
C GLU A 65 -28.28 2.73 6.89
N ASP A 66 -28.41 1.39 7.04
CA ASP A 66 -29.40 0.78 7.93
C ASP A 66 -29.09 1.01 9.42
N MET A 67 -27.87 1.48 9.73
CA MET A 67 -27.52 1.94 11.07
C MET A 67 -28.06 3.33 11.35
N ILE A 68 -28.41 4.11 10.31
CA ILE A 68 -28.86 5.49 10.44
C ILE A 68 -30.38 5.53 10.53
N TYR A 69 -30.89 6.35 11.43
CA TYR A 69 -32.33 6.55 11.59
C TYR A 69 -32.99 6.97 10.27
N ILE A 70 -33.96 6.16 9.82
CA ILE A 70 -34.59 6.31 8.50
C ILE A 70 -35.58 7.48 8.47
N GLY A 71 -36.10 7.88 9.63
CA GLY A 71 -37.19 8.84 9.74
C GLY A 71 -38.51 8.19 10.16
N SER A 72 -39.49 9.01 10.47
CA SER A 72 -40.88 8.61 10.72
C SER A 72 -41.79 9.73 10.24
N ASP A 73 -43.13 9.52 10.28
CA ASP A 73 -44.11 10.55 9.94
C ASP A 73 -43.97 11.86 10.76
N GLN A 74 -43.39 11.76 11.95
CA GLN A 74 -43.19 12.87 12.86
C GLN A 74 -41.77 13.44 12.85
N ARG A 75 -40.79 12.79 12.18
CA ARG A 75 -39.40 13.18 12.20
C ARG A 75 -38.67 12.89 10.92
N ALA A 76 -37.91 13.89 10.46
CA ALA A 76 -37.01 13.73 9.35
C ALA A 76 -35.93 12.68 9.64
N ARG A 77 -35.45 12.04 8.57
CA ARG A 77 -34.33 11.11 8.61
C ARG A 77 -33.04 11.77 9.12
N ALA A 78 -32.22 11.04 9.85
CA ALA A 78 -30.92 11.53 10.29
C ALA A 78 -29.89 11.52 9.13
N GLY A 79 -28.93 12.45 9.11
CA GLY A 79 -27.83 12.46 8.17
C GLY A 79 -26.72 11.48 8.54
N MET A 80 -26.59 11.20 9.84
CA MET A 80 -25.56 10.30 10.38
C MET A 80 -26.09 9.52 11.59
N ALA A 81 -25.44 8.43 11.91
CA ALA A 81 -25.53 7.73 13.17
C ALA A 81 -24.24 7.88 13.96
N SER A 82 -24.34 8.12 15.26
CA SER A 82 -23.20 8.13 16.19
C SER A 82 -23.52 7.28 17.41
N VAL A 83 -22.59 6.41 17.76
CA VAL A 83 -22.62 5.65 19.02
C VAL A 83 -21.30 5.87 19.72
N SER A 84 -21.36 6.23 20.99
CA SER A 84 -20.21 6.37 21.89
C SER A 84 -20.37 5.48 23.10
N ILE A 85 -19.31 4.78 23.46
CA ILE A 85 -19.23 3.97 24.67
C ILE A 85 -18.09 4.48 25.55
N THR A 86 -18.38 4.71 26.80
CA THR A 86 -17.43 5.24 27.77
C THR A 86 -17.03 4.14 28.75
N PHE A 87 -15.74 3.95 28.93
CA PHE A 87 -15.15 3.03 29.89
C PHE A 87 -14.41 3.77 31.01
N ASN A 88 -14.61 3.34 32.24
CA ASN A 88 -13.73 3.69 33.33
C ASN A 88 -12.42 2.91 33.20
N ASN A 89 -11.30 3.61 33.16
CA ASN A 89 -9.94 3.06 33.01
C ASN A 89 -9.01 3.43 34.17
N GLU A 90 -9.53 3.81 35.33
CA GLU A 90 -8.71 4.15 36.51
C GLU A 90 -7.72 3.04 36.90
N THR A 91 -8.02 1.77 36.57
CA THR A 91 -7.14 0.63 36.81
C THR A 91 -6.18 0.34 35.65
N ASN A 92 -6.13 1.18 34.62
CA ASN A 92 -5.31 1.02 33.40
C ASN A 92 -5.48 -0.36 32.72
N TRP A 93 -6.70 -0.92 32.79
CA TRP A 93 -7.00 -2.19 32.11
C TRP A 93 -7.06 -2.04 30.57
N LEU A 94 -7.39 -0.86 30.08
CA LEU A 94 -7.13 -0.45 28.71
C LEU A 94 -5.70 0.13 28.65
N PRO A 95 -4.83 -0.31 27.73
CA PRO A 95 -3.43 0.13 27.63
C PRO A 95 -3.34 1.54 27.02
N ILE A 96 -3.99 2.49 27.64
CA ILE A 96 -4.03 3.92 27.26
C ILE A 96 -3.94 4.72 28.55
N ASP A 97 -3.15 5.77 28.54
CA ASP A 97 -2.88 6.64 29.68
C ASP A 97 -3.98 7.70 29.87
N TYR A 98 -5.22 7.23 30.02
CA TYR A 98 -6.40 8.04 30.35
C TYR A 98 -7.25 7.29 31.37
N SER A 99 -7.75 8.01 32.38
CA SER A 99 -8.67 7.46 33.39
C SER A 99 -10.05 7.12 32.85
N GLU A 100 -10.43 7.76 31.72
CA GLU A 100 -11.67 7.52 31.01
C GLU A 100 -11.37 7.35 29.52
N VAL A 101 -11.95 6.33 28.90
CA VAL A 101 -11.75 6.03 27.48
C VAL A 101 -13.09 6.02 26.78
N VAL A 102 -13.23 6.91 25.81
CA VAL A 102 -14.45 7.05 24.99
C VAL A 102 -14.17 6.51 23.61
N LEU A 103 -14.85 5.44 23.25
CA LEU A 103 -14.84 4.88 21.90
C LEU A 103 -16.08 5.35 21.15
N THR A 104 -15.90 5.99 19.99
CA THR A 104 -17.02 6.46 19.17
C THR A 104 -16.92 5.91 17.76
N ARG A 105 -18.06 5.45 17.23
CA ARG A 105 -18.21 5.15 15.80
C ARG A 105 -19.30 6.03 15.22
N ARG A 106 -19.02 6.61 14.06
CA ARG A 106 -19.95 7.38 13.27
C ARG A 106 -20.11 6.77 11.90
N ALA A 107 -21.34 6.78 11.39
CA ALA A 107 -21.63 6.37 10.01
C ALA A 107 -22.42 7.46 9.31
N TYR A 108 -22.08 7.69 8.06
CA TYR A 108 -22.70 8.69 7.20
C TYR A 108 -23.44 8.00 6.05
N ARG A 109 -24.38 8.73 5.41
CA ARG A 109 -25.21 8.18 4.32
C ARG A 109 -24.43 7.93 3.03
N ASP A 110 -23.25 8.50 2.87
CA ASP A 110 -22.31 8.21 1.78
C ASP A 110 -21.59 6.87 1.93
N GLY A 111 -21.88 6.13 3.02
CA GLY A 111 -21.25 4.86 3.33
C GLY A 111 -19.96 5.00 4.14
N THR A 112 -19.48 6.21 4.42
CA THR A 112 -18.26 6.42 5.21
C THR A 112 -18.49 6.08 6.69
N ASN A 113 -17.45 5.54 7.33
CA ASN A 113 -17.42 5.25 8.75
C ASN A 113 -16.20 5.92 9.37
N GLU A 114 -16.39 6.51 10.54
CA GLU A 114 -15.33 7.10 11.35
C GLU A 114 -15.23 6.39 12.69
N TYR A 115 -14.01 6.18 13.13
CA TYR A 115 -13.69 5.62 14.44
C TYR A 115 -12.91 6.67 15.22
N LEU A 116 -13.36 6.97 16.43
CA LEU A 116 -12.73 7.96 17.29
C LEU A 116 -12.39 7.32 18.64
N LEU A 117 -11.24 7.68 19.17
CA LEU A 117 -10.76 7.37 20.51
C LEU A 117 -10.53 8.69 21.24
N ASN A 118 -11.28 8.96 22.31
CA ASN A 118 -11.26 10.24 23.02
C ASN A 118 -11.36 11.44 22.06
N ASN A 119 -12.31 11.39 21.11
CA ASN A 119 -12.54 12.38 20.05
C ASN A 119 -11.42 12.49 18.99
N GLN A 120 -10.35 11.71 19.06
CA GLN A 120 -9.32 11.68 18.02
C GLN A 120 -9.65 10.58 17.00
N ARG A 121 -9.57 10.92 15.71
CA ARG A 121 -9.82 9.96 14.64
C ARG A 121 -8.70 8.91 14.57
N VAL A 122 -9.07 7.64 14.60
CA VAL A 122 -8.17 6.50 14.53
C VAL A 122 -8.53 5.58 13.38
N ARG A 123 -7.59 4.74 12.95
CA ARG A 123 -7.87 3.73 11.94
C ARG A 123 -8.58 2.54 12.58
N LEU A 124 -9.45 1.88 11.81
CA LEU A 124 -10.13 0.66 12.26
C LEU A 124 -9.15 -0.41 12.78
N LYS A 125 -7.98 -0.54 12.15
CA LYS A 125 -6.93 -1.47 12.59
C LYS A 125 -6.43 -1.15 14.01
N ASP A 126 -6.10 0.11 14.28
CA ASP A 126 -5.60 0.57 15.57
C ASP A 126 -6.68 0.40 16.66
N PHE A 127 -7.92 0.64 16.28
CA PHE A 127 -9.10 0.42 17.13
C PHE A 127 -9.26 -1.08 17.50
N HIS A 128 -9.15 -1.98 16.52
CA HIS A 128 -9.19 -3.42 16.78
C HIS A 128 -8.00 -3.91 17.60
N GLU A 129 -6.79 -3.40 17.38
CA GLU A 129 -5.60 -3.76 18.17
C GLU A 129 -5.75 -3.36 19.63
N LEU A 130 -6.35 -2.19 19.89
CA LEU A 130 -6.65 -1.75 21.25
C LEU A 130 -7.62 -2.72 21.94
N LEU A 131 -8.74 -3.01 21.28
CA LEU A 131 -9.76 -3.91 21.84
C LEU A 131 -9.24 -5.33 22.03
N ALA A 132 -8.39 -5.82 21.11
CA ALA A 132 -7.78 -7.14 21.20
C ALA A 132 -6.89 -7.32 22.42
N LYS A 133 -6.15 -6.27 22.82
CA LYS A 133 -5.31 -6.30 24.03
C LYS A 133 -6.10 -6.41 25.33
N THR A 134 -7.39 -6.10 25.31
CA THR A 134 -8.26 -6.03 26.49
C THR A 134 -9.29 -7.16 26.55
N GLY A 135 -9.31 -8.03 25.53
CA GLY A 135 -10.32 -9.08 25.38
C GLY A 135 -11.69 -8.58 24.92
N LEU A 136 -11.86 -7.27 24.66
CA LEU A 136 -13.12 -6.70 24.16
C LEU A 136 -13.33 -6.95 22.65
N SER A 137 -12.29 -7.31 21.92
CA SER A 137 -12.41 -7.65 20.49
C SER A 137 -12.99 -9.05 20.26
N ASP A 138 -13.02 -9.89 21.30
CA ASP A 138 -13.55 -11.23 21.21
C ASP A 138 -15.10 -11.16 21.18
N ARG A 139 -15.59 -11.06 19.96
CA ARG A 139 -16.98 -10.77 19.62
C ARG A 139 -17.98 -11.76 20.22
N THR A 140 -17.56 -13.00 20.42
CA THR A 140 -18.41 -14.09 20.81
C THR A 140 -18.73 -14.10 22.30
N TYR A 141 -17.78 -13.64 23.15
CA TYR A 141 -17.93 -13.71 24.62
C TYR A 141 -18.28 -12.37 25.26
N THR A 142 -17.97 -11.28 24.59
CA THR A 142 -18.27 -9.92 25.11
C THR A 142 -19.76 -9.62 24.98
N ILE A 143 -20.41 -10.04 23.91
CA ILE A 143 -21.83 -9.77 23.66
C ILE A 143 -22.52 -11.04 23.19
N ILE A 144 -23.22 -11.70 24.11
CA ILE A 144 -24.01 -12.90 23.82
C ILE A 144 -25.37 -12.48 23.26
N GLY A 145 -25.59 -12.70 21.98
CA GLY A 145 -26.85 -12.44 21.32
C GLY A 145 -27.86 -13.56 21.51
N GLN A 146 -29.13 -13.24 21.30
CA GLN A 146 -30.20 -14.22 21.28
C GLN A 146 -29.92 -15.31 20.22
N GLY A 147 -29.99 -16.58 20.59
CA GLY A 147 -29.76 -17.74 19.72
C GLY A 147 -28.27 -18.06 19.46
N LEU A 148 -27.33 -17.27 19.99
CA LEU A 148 -25.90 -17.53 19.81
C LEU A 148 -25.45 -18.80 20.55
N VAL A 149 -26.04 -19.07 21.72
CA VAL A 149 -25.76 -20.28 22.50
C VAL A 149 -26.26 -21.51 21.75
N ASP A 150 -27.47 -21.46 21.20
CA ASP A 150 -28.05 -22.58 20.42
C ASP A 150 -27.22 -22.82 19.14
N MET A 151 -26.78 -21.74 18.49
CA MET A 151 -25.89 -21.81 17.34
C MET A 151 -24.55 -22.43 17.73
N ALA A 152 -23.94 -22.01 18.84
CA ALA A 152 -22.67 -22.55 19.31
C ALA A 152 -22.74 -24.07 19.65
N LEU A 153 -23.90 -24.55 20.06
CA LEU A 153 -24.14 -25.98 20.31
C LEU A 153 -24.34 -26.78 19.00
N SER A 154 -24.84 -26.13 17.94
CA SER A 154 -25.17 -26.77 16.67
C SER A 154 -24.06 -26.70 15.61
N ILE A 155 -23.03 -25.88 15.80
CA ILE A 155 -21.91 -25.74 14.85
C ILE A 155 -21.00 -26.97 14.84
N LYS A 156 -20.31 -27.17 13.68
CA LYS A 156 -19.34 -28.26 13.49
C LYS A 156 -18.13 -28.10 14.40
N ALA A 157 -17.44 -29.22 14.66
CA ALA A 157 -16.28 -29.27 15.57
C ALA A 157 -15.19 -28.25 15.23
N ASP A 158 -14.89 -28.06 13.94
CA ASP A 158 -13.86 -27.10 13.46
C ASP A 158 -14.22 -25.63 13.74
N GLU A 159 -15.51 -25.29 13.61
CA GLU A 159 -15.98 -23.94 13.95
C GLU A 159 -16.06 -23.73 15.46
N ARG A 160 -16.35 -24.80 16.23
CA ARG A 160 -16.32 -24.76 17.68
C ARG A 160 -14.93 -24.52 18.22
N SER A 161 -13.88 -25.10 17.59
CA SER A 161 -12.47 -24.82 17.93
C SER A 161 -12.14 -23.33 17.84
N LYS A 162 -12.68 -22.63 16.84
CA LYS A 162 -12.48 -21.18 16.70
C LYS A 162 -13.03 -20.38 17.88
N LEU A 163 -14.18 -20.81 18.44
CA LEU A 163 -14.75 -20.17 19.63
C LEU A 163 -13.84 -20.33 20.85
N PHE A 164 -13.22 -21.52 21.02
CA PHE A 164 -12.25 -21.73 22.10
C PHE A 164 -10.97 -20.94 21.90
N GLU A 165 -10.49 -20.82 20.66
CA GLU A 165 -9.34 -19.98 20.31
C GLU A 165 -9.59 -18.50 20.61
N GLU A 166 -10.80 -18.00 20.32
CA GLU A 166 -11.22 -16.64 20.68
C GLU A 166 -11.25 -16.47 22.21
N ALA A 167 -11.83 -17.43 22.95
CA ALA A 167 -11.85 -17.39 24.42
C ALA A 167 -10.45 -17.42 25.04
N ALA A 168 -9.52 -18.08 24.39
CA ALA A 168 -8.12 -18.13 24.80
C ALA A 168 -7.31 -16.88 24.41
N GLY A 169 -7.93 -15.89 23.74
CA GLY A 169 -7.27 -14.67 23.27
C GLY A 169 -6.25 -14.89 22.13
N ILE A 170 -6.36 -16.02 21.43
CA ILE A 170 -5.42 -16.39 20.35
C ILE A 170 -5.79 -15.71 19.01
N GLY A 171 -6.97 -15.12 18.92
CA GLY A 171 -7.49 -14.48 17.69
C GLY A 171 -6.54 -13.45 17.08
N LEU A 172 -5.89 -12.65 17.89
CA LEU A 172 -4.89 -11.66 17.45
C LEU A 172 -3.68 -12.32 16.78
N TYR A 173 -3.16 -13.39 17.36
CA TYR A 173 -1.99 -14.12 16.84
C TYR A 173 -2.35 -14.82 15.53
N ARG A 174 -3.55 -15.37 15.43
CA ARG A 174 -4.07 -15.99 14.22
C ARG A 174 -4.19 -14.97 13.07
N SER A 175 -4.80 -13.82 13.33
CA SER A 175 -4.90 -12.73 12.35
C SER A 175 -3.53 -12.26 11.88
N ARG A 176 -2.55 -12.11 12.79
CA ARG A 176 -1.17 -11.75 12.43
C ARG A 176 -0.49 -12.84 11.60
N LYS A 177 -0.71 -14.11 11.93
CA LYS A 177 -0.21 -15.25 11.16
C LYS A 177 -0.76 -15.24 9.74
N GLU A 178 -2.08 -15.08 9.59
CA GLU A 178 -2.75 -15.02 8.27
C GLU A 178 -2.25 -13.83 7.44
N GLU A 179 -2.10 -12.65 8.04
CA GLU A 179 -1.52 -11.48 7.37
C GLU A 179 -0.07 -11.73 6.94
N ALA A 180 0.75 -12.34 7.80
CA ALA A 180 2.14 -12.69 7.48
C ALA A 180 2.22 -13.70 6.32
N LEU A 181 1.38 -14.74 6.33
CA LEU A 181 1.32 -15.74 5.24
C LEU A 181 0.91 -15.09 3.92
N LYS A 182 -0.08 -14.22 3.93
CA LYS A 182 -0.52 -13.48 2.74
C LYS A 182 0.57 -12.55 2.19
N ARG A 183 1.33 -11.88 3.07
CA ARG A 183 2.48 -11.05 2.67
C ARG A 183 3.58 -11.92 2.06
N LEU A 184 3.85 -13.08 2.64
CA LEU A 184 4.84 -14.03 2.14
C LEU A 184 4.49 -14.51 0.72
N GLU A 185 3.24 -14.91 0.50
CA GLU A 185 2.74 -15.32 -0.82
C GLU A 185 2.85 -14.19 -1.86
N THR A 186 2.52 -12.96 -1.48
CA THR A 186 2.67 -11.81 -2.35
C THR A 186 4.13 -11.52 -2.68
N THR A 187 5.02 -11.65 -1.69
CA THR A 187 6.46 -11.45 -1.88
C THR A 187 7.05 -12.52 -2.77
N GLN A 188 6.61 -13.77 -2.62
CA GLN A 188 7.01 -14.88 -3.48
C GLN A 188 6.66 -14.62 -4.95
N ARG A 189 5.43 -14.21 -5.24
CA ARG A 189 5.00 -13.84 -6.60
C ARG A 189 5.81 -12.68 -7.18
N ASN A 190 6.13 -11.68 -6.35
CA ASN A 190 6.94 -10.54 -6.77
C ASN A 190 8.38 -10.98 -7.09
N LEU A 191 8.93 -11.91 -6.31
CA LEU A 191 10.26 -12.50 -6.57
C LEU A 191 10.28 -13.27 -7.88
N GLU A 192 9.30 -14.13 -8.13
CA GLU A 192 9.14 -14.87 -9.38
C GLU A 192 9.10 -13.91 -10.58
N ARG A 193 8.27 -12.87 -10.51
CA ARG A 193 8.21 -11.85 -11.55
C ARG A 193 9.53 -11.10 -11.76
N ALA A 194 10.26 -10.81 -10.69
CA ALA A 194 11.58 -10.18 -10.79
C ALA A 194 12.60 -11.11 -11.48
N MET A 195 12.55 -12.40 -11.18
CA MET A 195 13.40 -13.41 -11.84
C MET A 195 13.07 -13.52 -13.33
N ASP A 196 11.79 -13.55 -13.71
CA ASP A 196 11.36 -13.57 -15.11
C ASP A 196 11.92 -12.36 -15.88
N ILE A 197 11.85 -11.16 -15.30
CA ILE A 197 12.41 -9.95 -15.91
C ILE A 197 13.92 -10.05 -16.06
N ILE A 198 14.63 -10.56 -15.06
CA ILE A 198 16.09 -10.76 -15.14
C ILE A 198 16.43 -11.74 -16.25
N ASP A 199 15.71 -12.84 -16.38
CA ASP A 199 15.94 -13.85 -17.39
C ASP A 199 15.62 -13.34 -18.82
N GLU A 200 14.65 -12.43 -18.96
CA GLU A 200 14.38 -11.74 -20.22
C GLU A 200 15.49 -10.74 -20.60
N ILE A 201 16.04 -10.00 -19.64
CA ILE A 201 17.05 -8.96 -19.89
C ILE A 201 18.43 -9.55 -20.12
N LYS A 202 18.79 -10.65 -19.47
CA LYS A 202 20.12 -11.28 -19.48
C LYS A 202 20.64 -11.63 -20.89
N PRO A 203 19.86 -12.21 -21.82
CA PRO A 203 20.30 -12.45 -23.20
C PRO A 203 20.60 -11.14 -23.95
N ARG A 204 19.78 -10.11 -23.73
CA ARG A 204 19.95 -8.79 -24.36
C ARG A 204 21.23 -8.10 -23.87
N LEU A 205 21.51 -8.18 -22.58
CA LEU A 205 22.75 -7.65 -22.01
C LEU A 205 23.98 -8.34 -22.63
N ARG A 206 23.98 -9.68 -22.73
CA ARG A 206 25.07 -10.44 -23.37
C ARG A 206 25.27 -10.06 -24.84
N SER A 207 24.19 -9.78 -25.56
CA SER A 207 24.28 -9.32 -26.95
C SER A 207 24.91 -7.92 -27.04
N LEU A 208 24.51 -6.99 -26.16
CA LEU A 208 25.08 -5.66 -26.09
C LEU A 208 26.56 -5.66 -25.70
N GLU A 209 26.96 -6.51 -24.77
CA GLU A 209 28.37 -6.70 -24.41
C GLU A 209 29.23 -7.16 -25.60
N LYS A 210 28.73 -8.11 -26.38
CA LYS A 210 29.41 -8.56 -27.61
C LYS A 210 29.50 -7.46 -28.65
N GLN A 211 28.46 -6.65 -28.82
CA GLN A 211 28.47 -5.51 -29.74
C GLN A 211 29.45 -4.44 -29.27
N ALA A 212 29.49 -4.11 -27.99
CA ALA A 212 30.43 -3.17 -27.41
C ALA A 212 31.89 -3.61 -27.59
N ALA A 213 32.18 -4.90 -27.39
CA ALA A 213 33.51 -5.46 -27.65
C ALA A 213 33.93 -5.32 -29.14
N ARG A 214 33.03 -5.63 -30.08
CA ARG A 214 33.30 -5.44 -31.54
C ARG A 214 33.55 -3.98 -31.90
N VAL A 215 32.81 -3.03 -31.30
CA VAL A 215 33.07 -1.60 -31.52
C VAL A 215 34.45 -1.20 -30.99
N GLY A 216 34.87 -1.74 -29.86
CA GLY A 216 36.20 -1.52 -29.30
C GLY A 216 37.31 -2.05 -30.24
N GLU A 217 37.14 -3.25 -30.80
CA GLU A 217 38.08 -3.83 -31.80
C GLU A 217 38.11 -3.00 -33.10
N TYR A 218 36.93 -2.62 -33.59
CA TYR A 218 36.82 -1.75 -34.78
C TYR A 218 37.59 -0.44 -34.62
N LYS A 219 37.46 0.24 -33.49
CA LYS A 219 38.21 1.48 -33.22
C LYS A 219 39.73 1.28 -33.25
N LYS A 220 40.21 0.21 -32.64
CA LYS A 220 41.65 -0.12 -32.67
C LYS A 220 42.18 -0.36 -34.11
N VAL A 221 41.40 -1.12 -34.90
CA VAL A 221 41.76 -1.37 -36.31
C VAL A 221 41.67 -0.07 -37.11
N GLN A 222 40.70 0.80 -36.87
CA GLN A 222 40.56 2.10 -37.54
C GLN A 222 41.74 3.01 -37.20
N GLU A 223 42.16 3.11 -35.96
CA GLU A 223 43.34 3.89 -35.53
C GLU A 223 44.61 3.40 -36.19
N SER A 224 44.85 2.06 -36.17
CA SER A 224 46.00 1.44 -36.84
C SER A 224 45.97 1.68 -38.36
N LEU A 225 44.82 1.60 -39.01
CA LEU A 225 44.70 1.90 -40.43
C LEU A 225 45.03 3.37 -40.72
N GLN A 226 44.55 4.30 -39.94
CA GLN A 226 44.86 5.72 -40.08
C GLN A 226 46.36 6.00 -39.95
N GLU A 227 47.00 5.35 -39.00
CA GLU A 227 48.48 5.48 -38.82
C GLU A 227 49.22 4.97 -40.04
N LYS A 228 48.87 3.78 -40.54
CA LYS A 228 49.46 3.18 -41.76
C LYS A 228 49.21 4.03 -43.02
N LEU A 229 48.00 4.54 -43.17
CA LEU A 229 47.67 5.44 -44.28
C LEU A 229 48.47 6.75 -44.20
N ARG A 230 48.73 7.31 -42.99
CA ARG A 230 49.57 8.51 -42.83
C ARG A 230 51.01 8.25 -43.24
N GLU A 231 51.58 7.06 -42.86
CA GLU A 231 52.91 6.67 -43.27
C GLU A 231 52.99 6.48 -44.80
N TRP A 232 52.00 5.80 -45.38
CA TRP A 232 51.94 5.53 -46.83
C TRP A 232 51.78 6.79 -47.67
N TYR A 233 50.84 7.68 -47.30
CA TYR A 233 50.66 8.94 -47.98
C TYR A 233 51.86 9.85 -47.78
N GLY A 234 52.50 9.90 -46.64
CA GLY A 234 53.70 10.66 -46.36
C GLY A 234 54.86 10.22 -47.28
N TYR A 235 55.07 8.92 -47.43
CA TYR A 235 56.11 8.39 -48.31
C TYR A 235 55.86 8.75 -49.80
N HIS A 236 54.64 8.56 -50.29
CA HIS A 236 54.30 8.88 -51.68
C HIS A 236 54.31 10.39 -51.94
N TRP A 237 53.91 11.20 -50.96
CA TRP A 237 54.02 12.65 -51.06
C TRP A 237 55.50 13.10 -51.19
N PHE A 238 56.36 12.60 -50.37
CA PHE A 238 57.77 12.91 -50.39
C PHE A 238 58.40 12.51 -51.72
N LYS A 239 58.13 11.31 -52.19
CA LYS A 239 58.60 10.80 -53.50
C LYS A 239 58.12 11.68 -54.67
N ALA A 240 56.86 12.05 -54.67
CA ALA A 240 56.31 12.94 -55.70
C ALA A 240 56.96 14.35 -55.68
N GLN A 241 57.23 14.89 -54.49
CA GLN A 241 57.94 16.15 -54.32
C GLN A 241 59.39 16.07 -54.88
N GLU A 242 60.08 14.99 -54.65
CA GLU A 242 61.43 14.76 -55.16
C GLU A 242 61.44 14.65 -56.72
N GLU A 243 60.41 13.99 -57.30
CA GLU A 243 60.27 13.87 -58.74
C GLU A 243 59.90 15.20 -59.39
N ILE A 244 58.98 16.00 -58.78
CA ILE A 244 58.68 17.35 -59.21
C ILE A 244 59.92 18.24 -59.19
N ALA A 245 60.75 18.16 -58.14
CA ALA A 245 61.96 18.93 -58.04
C ALA A 245 62.96 18.61 -59.16
N LYS A 246 63.14 17.32 -59.50
CA LYS A 246 63.99 16.87 -60.65
C LYS A 246 63.46 17.40 -61.98
N LEU A 247 62.17 17.22 -62.23
CA LEU A 247 61.54 17.70 -63.47
C LEU A 247 61.62 19.23 -63.66
N LYS A 248 61.54 19.98 -62.53
CA LYS A 248 61.70 21.46 -62.61
C LYS A 248 63.11 21.85 -63.06
N VAL A 249 64.14 21.18 -62.52
CA VAL A 249 65.55 21.44 -62.95
C VAL A 249 65.71 21.10 -64.45
N GLU A 250 65.25 19.94 -64.89
CA GLU A 250 65.28 19.52 -66.29
C GLU A 250 64.53 20.50 -67.20
N LEU A 251 63.40 21.06 -66.78
CA LEU A 251 62.65 22.07 -67.48
C LEU A 251 63.44 23.37 -67.63
N GLU A 252 64.04 23.87 -66.55
CA GLU A 252 64.90 25.09 -66.62
C GLU A 252 66.07 24.90 -67.57
N GLU A 253 66.75 23.74 -67.46
CA GLU A 253 67.87 23.45 -68.39
C GLU A 253 67.39 23.39 -69.92
N ALA A 254 66.23 22.80 -70.13
CA ALA A 254 65.66 22.75 -71.52
C ALA A 254 65.21 24.14 -72.03
N GLU A 255 64.63 24.96 -71.13
CA GLU A 255 64.26 26.35 -71.45
C GLU A 255 65.50 27.19 -71.76
N ASP A 256 66.59 27.08 -70.93
CA ASP A 256 67.80 27.74 -71.17
C ASP A 256 68.47 27.32 -72.52
N ALA A 257 68.48 26.02 -72.81
CA ALA A 257 69.01 25.47 -74.07
C ALA A 257 68.17 26.00 -75.28
N SER A 258 66.86 26.02 -75.11
CA SER A 258 65.95 26.60 -76.17
C SER A 258 66.22 28.12 -76.41
N ALA A 259 66.39 28.88 -75.33
CA ALA A 259 66.72 30.29 -75.41
C ALA A 259 68.10 30.54 -76.09
N ARG A 260 69.12 29.74 -75.79
CA ARG A 260 70.45 29.82 -76.47
C ARG A 260 70.36 29.53 -77.98
N VAL A 261 69.59 28.52 -78.37
CA VAL A 261 69.36 28.23 -79.81
C VAL A 261 68.60 29.34 -80.47
N ARG A 262 67.63 29.94 -79.84
CA ARG A 262 66.89 31.09 -80.42
C ARG A 262 67.81 32.33 -80.54
N TYR A 263 68.67 32.63 -79.62
CA TYR A 263 69.63 33.70 -79.75
C TYR A 263 70.61 33.44 -80.86
N SER A 264 71.13 32.23 -81.02
CA SER A 264 72.09 31.88 -82.09
C SER A 264 71.48 31.89 -83.45
N SER A 265 70.15 31.76 -83.61
CA SER A 265 69.38 31.78 -84.89
C SER A 265 68.97 33.22 -85.32
N LEU A 266 69.18 34.22 -84.41
CA LEU A 266 68.89 35.65 -84.71
C LEU A 266 70.13 36.38 -85.12
N ASP A 267 71.35 35.76 -84.98
CA ASP A 267 72.65 36.37 -85.45
C ASP A 267 73.13 35.79 -86.77
N LEU A 268 72.26 35.07 -87.53
CA LEU A 268 72.45 34.64 -88.91
C LEU A 268 71.41 35.36 -89.84
#